data_5e3c92d717e7b7ac07f1b5671a2583a1
#
_entry.id   5e3c92d717e7b7ac07f1b5671a2583a1
#
_cell.length_a   1.000
_cell.length_b   1.000
_cell.length_c   1.000
_cell.angle_alpha   90.00
_cell.angle_beta   90.00
_cell.angle_gamma   90.00
#
_symmetry.space_group_name_H-M   'P 1'
#
loop_
_entity.id
_entity.type
_entity.pdbx_description
1 polymer ?
#
loop_
_entity_poly.entity_id
_entity_poly.type
_entity_poly.pdbx_seq_one_letter_code
_entity_poly.pdbx_strand_id
1 'polypeptide(L)'
;PHRIESDTETMPGLGLLPMQTVMQKEKVTRQVRFTLAGATGAGQGYEIHNGTTLPVEGETYTPFTRLEDGTPEGSISGSRCVGTYIHGILDNPSVIDWLVAPYAGKKAVSSPDYAAYKEEQYNKLADHVRSHLNMPLIYQILTAHD
;
A
#
# COMPACT_ATOMS: atom_id res chain seq x y z
N PRO A 1 12.56 21.84 0.01
CA PRO A 1 13.73 22.64 0.43
C PRO A 1 15.06 22.01 0.09
N HIS A 2 15.15 20.70 -0.15
CA HIS A 2 16.43 20.02 -0.35
C HIS A 2 16.71 19.57 -1.79
N ARG A 3 15.88 19.95 -2.76
CA ARG A 3 15.95 19.54 -4.18
C ARG A 3 16.19 18.04 -4.36
N ILE A 4 15.46 17.26 -3.58
CA ILE A 4 15.47 15.81 -3.67
C ILE A 4 14.39 15.42 -4.69
N GLU A 5 14.77 14.60 -5.66
CA GLU A 5 13.92 14.13 -6.77
C GLU A 5 13.43 15.25 -7.74
N SER A 6 13.72 16.52 -7.48
CA SER A 6 13.32 17.65 -8.35
C SER A 6 14.18 18.87 -8.09
N ASP A 7 14.41 19.69 -9.13
CA ASP A 7 15.03 21.00 -9.03
C ASP A 7 14.06 22.09 -8.51
N THR A 8 12.78 21.76 -8.39
CA THR A 8 11.75 22.67 -7.89
C THR A 8 11.76 22.69 -6.37
N GLU A 9 11.81 23.88 -5.76
CA GLU A 9 11.82 24.03 -4.30
C GLU A 9 10.47 23.70 -3.66
N THR A 10 9.39 24.18 -4.26
CA THR A 10 8.02 23.97 -3.80
C THR A 10 7.07 23.89 -4.98
N MET A 11 6.06 23.05 -4.87
CA MET A 11 5.00 22.93 -5.84
C MET A 11 3.65 22.77 -5.13
N PRO A 12 2.61 23.49 -5.55
CA PRO A 12 1.28 23.29 -4.97
C PRO A 12 0.77 21.88 -5.32
N GLY A 13 0.16 21.22 -4.32
CA GLY A 13 -0.57 19.97 -4.53
C GLY A 13 -1.94 20.20 -5.16
N LEU A 14 -2.67 19.13 -5.38
CA LEU A 14 -4.03 19.17 -5.95
C LEU A 14 -5.08 19.73 -4.97
N GLY A 15 -4.72 20.02 -3.72
CA GLY A 15 -5.64 20.52 -2.70
C GLY A 15 -6.71 19.52 -2.24
N LEU A 16 -6.48 18.21 -2.46
CA LEU A 16 -7.45 17.18 -2.11
C LEU A 16 -7.40 16.80 -0.63
N LEU A 17 -6.23 16.91 -0.02
CA LEU A 17 -5.98 16.64 1.39
C LEU A 17 -5.34 17.87 2.03
N PRO A 18 -5.67 18.20 3.29
CA PRO A 18 -5.07 19.32 4.01
C PRO A 18 -3.67 18.95 4.53
N MET A 19 -2.80 18.51 3.63
CA MET A 19 -1.49 17.93 3.96
C MET A 19 -0.38 18.63 3.18
N GLN A 20 0.79 18.69 3.81
CA GLN A 20 2.03 19.17 3.22
C GLN A 20 3.08 18.07 3.31
N THR A 21 3.75 17.80 2.19
CA THR A 21 4.86 16.82 2.15
C THR A 21 6.19 17.53 2.01
N VAL A 22 7.12 17.21 2.88
CA VAL A 22 8.52 17.68 2.79
C VAL A 22 9.39 16.48 2.40
N MET A 23 10.08 16.61 1.27
CA MET A 23 10.99 15.56 0.80
C MET A 23 12.25 15.52 1.69
N GLN A 24 12.64 14.30 2.09
CA GLN A 24 13.78 14.01 2.96
C GLN A 24 14.83 13.21 2.19
N LYS A 25 16.10 13.27 2.64
CA LYS A 25 17.17 12.44 2.06
C LYS A 25 17.02 10.98 2.43
N GLU A 26 16.59 10.73 3.65
CA GLU A 26 16.37 9.40 4.18
C GLU A 26 15.13 8.78 3.52
N LYS A 27 15.31 7.57 3.03
CA LYS A 27 14.23 6.78 2.45
C LYS A 27 13.66 5.83 3.50
N VAL A 28 12.37 5.89 3.72
CA VAL A 28 11.66 4.87 4.49
C VAL A 28 11.45 3.66 3.57
N THR A 29 11.82 2.47 4.05
CA THR A 29 11.54 1.20 3.38
C THR A 29 11.25 0.17 4.47
N ARG A 30 9.98 -0.18 4.65
CA ARG A 30 9.58 -1.15 5.69
C ARG A 30 8.27 -1.86 5.35
N GLN A 31 8.13 -3.07 5.85
CA GLN A 31 6.82 -3.72 5.91
C GLN A 31 6.04 -3.19 7.11
N VAL A 32 4.74 -3.03 6.92
CA VAL A 32 3.85 -2.50 7.95
C VAL A 32 2.60 -3.37 8.11
N ARG A 33 2.12 -3.42 9.36
CA ARG A 33 0.78 -3.88 9.68
C ARG A 33 -0.01 -2.70 10.21
N PHE A 34 -1.28 -2.67 9.90
CA PHE A 34 -2.13 -1.54 10.25
C PHE A 34 -3.55 -1.97 10.59
N THR A 35 -4.27 -1.07 11.24
CA THR A 35 -5.72 -1.11 11.40
C THR A 35 -6.33 0.12 10.75
N LEU A 36 -7.55 0.01 10.21
CA LEU A 36 -8.30 1.15 9.71
C LEU A 36 -8.72 2.06 10.86
N ALA A 37 -8.47 3.37 10.74
CA ALA A 37 -8.88 4.33 11.75
C ALA A 37 -10.40 4.51 11.71
N GLY A 38 -11.07 4.26 12.86
CA GLY A 38 -12.52 4.40 12.98
C GLY A 38 -13.35 3.27 12.36
N ALA A 39 -12.73 2.17 11.96
CA ALA A 39 -13.40 0.98 11.45
C ALA A 39 -12.76 -0.31 11.97
N THR A 40 -13.52 -1.40 11.90
CA THR A 40 -12.98 -2.73 12.16
C THR A 40 -12.31 -3.25 10.90
N GLY A 41 -11.01 -3.46 10.95
CA GLY A 41 -10.24 -4.01 9.84
C GLY A 41 -8.76 -3.87 10.10
N ALA A 42 -8.04 -4.91 9.77
CA ALA A 42 -6.59 -4.95 9.82
C ALA A 42 -6.03 -5.35 8.46
N GLY A 43 -4.82 -4.95 8.19
CA GLY A 43 -4.15 -5.26 6.94
C GLY A 43 -2.64 -5.19 7.06
N GLN A 44 -1.99 -5.48 5.94
CA GLN A 44 -0.54 -5.38 5.81
C GLN A 44 -0.18 -4.76 4.46
N GLY A 45 1.01 -4.20 4.40
CA GLY A 45 1.57 -3.62 3.20
C GLY A 45 3.01 -3.22 3.42
N TYR A 46 3.49 -2.28 2.63
CA TYR A 46 4.85 -1.76 2.80
C TYR A 46 4.90 -0.28 2.46
N GLU A 47 5.85 0.43 3.06
CA GLU A 47 6.13 1.83 2.76
C GLU A 47 7.47 1.95 2.03
N ILE A 48 7.49 2.74 0.95
CA ILE A 48 8.70 3.15 0.25
C ILE A 48 8.54 4.61 -0.15
N HIS A 49 9.07 5.53 0.62
CA HIS A 49 8.97 6.96 0.34
C HIS A 49 10.11 7.77 0.95
N ASN A 50 10.36 8.95 0.38
CA ASN A 50 11.32 9.94 0.88
C ASN A 50 10.63 11.14 1.54
N GLY A 51 9.30 11.23 1.46
CA GLY A 51 8.54 12.34 1.99
C GLY A 51 8.11 12.13 3.44
N THR A 52 8.09 13.21 4.20
CA THR A 52 7.37 13.29 5.47
C THR A 52 6.15 14.18 5.25
N THR A 53 4.95 13.63 5.46
CA THR A 53 3.69 14.32 5.26
C THR A 53 3.06 14.67 6.61
N LEU A 54 2.73 15.94 6.77
CA LEU A 54 2.12 16.48 7.99
C LEU A 54 0.90 17.31 7.60
N PRO A 55 -0.07 17.49 8.52
CA PRO A 55 -1.16 18.44 8.30
C PRO A 55 -0.61 19.85 8.04
N VAL A 56 -1.29 20.60 7.19
CA VAL A 56 -1.03 22.04 7.04
C VAL A 56 -1.32 22.71 8.38
N GLU A 57 -0.52 23.70 8.75
CA GLU A 57 -0.67 24.42 10.02
C GLU A 57 -2.09 24.99 10.18
N GLY A 58 -2.68 24.72 11.32
CA GLY A 58 -4.07 25.11 11.64
C GLY A 58 -5.15 24.19 11.09
N GLU A 59 -4.81 23.23 10.25
CA GLU A 59 -5.75 22.26 9.72
C GLU A 59 -5.84 21.00 10.61
N THR A 60 -7.03 20.44 10.69
CA THR A 60 -7.27 19.14 11.33
C THR A 60 -7.32 18.06 10.27
N TYR A 61 -6.85 16.87 10.61
CA TYR A 61 -6.94 15.71 9.72
C TYR A 61 -7.45 14.48 10.45
N THR A 62 -8.01 13.55 9.69
CA THR A 62 -8.38 12.23 10.18
C THR A 62 -7.40 11.23 9.59
N PRO A 63 -6.65 10.48 10.39
CA PRO A 63 -5.77 9.43 9.86
C PRO A 63 -6.60 8.35 9.16
N PHE A 64 -6.04 7.76 8.11
CA PHE A 64 -6.68 6.64 7.41
C PHE A 64 -6.42 5.32 8.14
N THR A 65 -5.20 5.13 8.59
CA THR A 65 -4.78 3.91 9.28
C THR A 65 -4.03 4.25 10.57
N ARG A 66 -3.87 3.24 11.42
CA ARG A 66 -2.91 3.22 12.53
C ARG A 66 -2.00 2.02 12.36
N LEU A 67 -0.71 2.29 12.37
CA LEU A 67 0.31 1.25 12.31
C LEU A 67 0.34 0.44 13.62
N GLU A 68 1.01 -0.70 13.61
CA GLU A 68 1.10 -1.61 14.77
C GLU A 68 1.74 -0.93 16.01
N ASP A 69 2.64 0.03 15.80
CA ASP A 69 3.24 0.86 16.85
C ASP A 69 2.34 2.01 17.35
N GLY A 70 1.11 2.12 16.84
CA GLY A 70 0.15 3.16 17.17
C GLY A 70 0.30 4.45 16.36
N THR A 71 1.32 4.55 15.50
CA THR A 71 1.55 5.73 14.65
C THR A 71 0.38 5.94 13.68
N PRO A 72 -0.22 7.14 13.63
CA PRO A 72 -1.22 7.45 12.61
C PRO A 72 -0.56 7.54 11.23
N GLU A 73 -1.20 6.95 10.23
CA GLU A 73 -0.71 6.96 8.85
C GLU A 73 -1.85 7.34 7.91
N GLY A 74 -1.49 8.04 6.81
CA GLY A 74 -2.43 8.49 5.81
C GLY A 74 -3.37 9.59 6.29
N SER A 75 -4.29 9.99 5.42
CA SER A 75 -5.28 11.03 5.71
C SER A 75 -6.57 10.76 4.95
N ILE A 76 -7.69 11.10 5.58
CA ILE A 76 -9.02 11.11 4.96
C ILE A 76 -9.52 12.55 4.92
N SER A 77 -10.04 12.98 3.77
CA SER A 77 -10.78 14.22 3.62
C SER A 77 -12.16 13.95 3.01
N GLY A 78 -13.20 14.35 3.74
CA GLY A 78 -14.57 14.04 3.35
C GLY A 78 -14.82 12.53 3.28
N SER A 79 -15.70 12.11 2.37
CA SER A 79 -16.10 10.70 2.20
C SER A 79 -15.42 10.00 1.02
N ARG A 80 -14.56 10.68 0.27
CA ARG A 80 -14.09 10.21 -1.04
C ARG A 80 -12.60 10.38 -1.29
N CYS A 81 -11.88 11.08 -0.44
CA CYS A 81 -10.47 11.35 -0.65
C CYS A 81 -9.65 10.71 0.46
N VAL A 82 -8.75 9.82 0.06
CA VAL A 82 -7.84 9.10 0.97
C VAL A 82 -6.44 9.17 0.40
N GLY A 83 -5.47 9.48 1.23
CA GLY A 83 -4.05 9.39 0.90
C GLY A 83 -3.31 8.50 1.89
N THR A 84 -2.39 7.70 1.41
CA THR A 84 -1.58 6.78 2.20
C THR A 84 -0.24 6.53 1.54
N TYR A 85 0.79 6.21 2.31
CA TYR A 85 2.07 5.69 1.84
C TYR A 85 2.11 4.16 1.76
N ILE A 86 1.08 3.49 2.24
CA ILE A 86 1.07 2.02 2.27
C ILE A 86 0.80 1.48 0.87
N HIS A 87 1.82 0.90 0.27
CA HIS A 87 1.70 0.12 -0.96
C HIS A 87 1.05 -1.24 -0.66
N GLY A 88 0.30 -1.77 -1.62
CA GLY A 88 -0.43 -3.04 -1.46
C GLY A 88 -1.64 -2.92 -0.53
N ILE A 89 -2.06 -1.71 -0.16
CA ILE A 89 -3.18 -1.49 0.75
C ILE A 89 -4.48 -2.09 0.21
N LEU A 90 -4.69 -2.05 -1.10
CA LEU A 90 -5.85 -2.64 -1.77
C LEU A 90 -5.80 -4.17 -1.90
N ASP A 91 -4.71 -4.82 -1.49
CA ASP A 91 -4.64 -6.28 -1.41
C ASP A 91 -5.39 -6.82 -0.17
N ASN A 92 -5.84 -5.92 0.72
CA ASN A 92 -6.48 -6.27 1.98
C ASN A 92 -8.02 -6.18 1.84
N PRO A 93 -8.76 -7.30 2.01
CA PRO A 93 -10.21 -7.31 1.89
C PRO A 93 -10.93 -6.29 2.77
N SER A 94 -10.44 -6.08 4.00
CA SER A 94 -11.01 -5.09 4.93
C SER A 94 -10.98 -3.65 4.38
N VAL A 95 -9.94 -3.30 3.61
CA VAL A 95 -9.81 -1.99 2.97
C VAL A 95 -10.79 -1.87 1.80
N ILE A 96 -10.88 -2.91 0.99
CA ILE A 96 -11.84 -2.94 -0.13
C ILE A 96 -13.27 -2.83 0.40
N ASP A 97 -13.62 -3.61 1.43
CA ASP A 97 -14.94 -3.56 2.05
C ASP A 97 -15.26 -2.16 2.58
N TRP A 98 -14.29 -1.52 3.24
CA TRP A 98 -14.44 -0.15 3.73
C TRP A 98 -14.66 0.86 2.58
N LEU A 99 -13.88 0.75 1.49
CA LEU A 99 -14.00 1.64 0.32
C LEU A 99 -15.32 1.48 -0.42
N VAL A 100 -15.84 0.25 -0.52
CA VAL A 100 -17.03 -0.08 -1.30
C VAL A 100 -18.31 0.07 -0.46
N ALA A 101 -18.22 0.00 0.87
CA ALA A 101 -19.37 0.06 1.78
C ALA A 101 -20.36 1.20 1.46
N PRO A 102 -19.94 2.44 1.18
CA PRO A 102 -20.85 3.54 0.85
C PRO A 102 -21.66 3.33 -0.44
N TYR A 103 -21.21 2.42 -1.32
CA TYR A 103 -21.79 2.16 -2.65
C TYR A 103 -22.50 0.81 -2.75
N ALA A 104 -22.31 -0.08 -1.79
CA ALA A 104 -22.80 -1.46 -1.83
C ALA A 104 -24.31 -1.60 -1.67
N GLY A 105 -25.03 -0.53 -1.26
CA GLY A 105 -26.45 -0.59 -0.98
C GLY A 105 -26.77 -1.63 0.11
N LYS A 106 -27.87 -2.41 -0.10
CA LYS A 106 -28.28 -3.48 0.84
C LYS A 106 -27.59 -4.83 0.59
N LYS A 107 -26.78 -4.95 -0.44
CA LYS A 107 -26.03 -6.19 -0.72
C LYS A 107 -24.67 -6.13 -0.06
N ALA A 108 -24.38 -7.08 0.81
CA ALA A 108 -23.02 -7.30 1.27
C ALA A 108 -22.15 -7.67 0.06
N VAL A 109 -21.16 -6.87 -0.25
CA VAL A 109 -20.14 -7.20 -1.24
C VAL A 109 -19.05 -7.93 -0.47
N SER A 110 -18.90 -9.22 -0.74
CA SER A 110 -17.75 -9.98 -0.24
C SER A 110 -16.58 -9.69 -1.17
N SER A 111 -15.54 -9.07 -0.64
CA SER A 111 -14.30 -8.87 -1.39
C SER A 111 -13.65 -10.21 -1.69
N PRO A 112 -13.13 -10.41 -2.91
CA PRO A 112 -12.34 -11.59 -3.22
C PRO A 112 -11.08 -11.63 -2.35
N ASP A 113 -10.67 -12.83 -1.93
CA ASP A 113 -9.36 -13.02 -1.32
C ASP A 113 -8.27 -12.87 -2.39
N TYR A 114 -7.72 -11.65 -2.47
CA TYR A 114 -6.71 -11.32 -3.47
C TYR A 114 -5.40 -12.09 -3.23
N ALA A 115 -5.07 -12.43 -1.99
CA ALA A 115 -3.89 -13.22 -1.68
C ALA A 115 -4.02 -14.64 -2.24
N ALA A 116 -5.17 -15.28 -2.02
CA ALA A 116 -5.46 -16.59 -2.58
C ALA A 116 -5.48 -16.56 -4.14
N TYR A 117 -6.05 -15.52 -4.73
CA TYR A 117 -6.03 -15.33 -6.18
C TYR A 117 -4.61 -15.19 -6.72
N LYS A 118 -3.76 -14.38 -6.09
CA LYS A 118 -2.34 -14.22 -6.49
C LYS A 118 -1.59 -15.56 -6.43
N GLU A 119 -1.77 -16.31 -5.35
CA GLU A 119 -1.12 -17.61 -5.17
C GLU A 119 -1.53 -18.59 -6.27
N GLU A 120 -2.81 -18.62 -6.64
CA GLU A 120 -3.29 -19.43 -7.75
C GLU A 120 -2.63 -19.02 -9.10
N GLN A 121 -2.48 -17.70 -9.36
CA GLN A 121 -1.83 -17.23 -10.59
C GLN A 121 -0.32 -17.56 -10.59
N TYR A 122 0.36 -17.47 -9.46
CA TYR A 122 1.77 -17.87 -9.35
C TYR A 122 1.95 -19.38 -9.58
N ASN A 123 1.06 -20.20 -9.06
CA ASN A 123 1.09 -21.64 -9.30
C ASN A 123 0.87 -21.97 -10.78
N LYS A 124 -0.08 -21.33 -11.46
CA LYS A 124 -0.29 -21.46 -12.91
C LYS A 124 0.95 -21.06 -13.70
N LEU A 125 1.60 -19.94 -13.34
CA LEU A 125 2.83 -19.49 -13.97
C LEU A 125 3.97 -20.50 -13.72
N ALA A 126 4.12 -21.00 -12.52
CA ALA A 126 5.13 -21.99 -12.18
C ALA A 126 4.96 -23.28 -12.98
N ASP A 127 3.74 -23.76 -13.15
CA ASP A 127 3.43 -24.94 -13.94
C ASP A 127 3.69 -24.70 -15.44
N HIS A 128 3.34 -23.52 -15.93
CA HIS A 128 3.66 -23.15 -17.31
C HIS A 128 5.18 -23.13 -17.54
N VAL A 129 5.95 -22.51 -16.65
CA VAL A 129 7.42 -22.46 -16.73
C VAL A 129 8.00 -23.89 -16.68
N ARG A 130 7.59 -24.71 -15.73
CA ARG A 130 8.06 -26.09 -15.60
C ARG A 130 7.79 -26.93 -16.84
N SER A 131 6.64 -26.75 -17.49
CA SER A 131 6.27 -27.51 -18.68
C SER A 131 7.04 -27.12 -19.94
N HIS A 132 7.66 -25.90 -19.96
CA HIS A 132 8.37 -25.37 -21.12
C HIS A 132 9.90 -25.31 -20.94
N LEU A 133 10.42 -25.64 -19.78
CA LEU A 133 11.84 -25.66 -19.48
C LEU A 133 12.33 -27.10 -19.21
N ASN A 134 13.60 -27.35 -19.57
CA ASN A 134 14.26 -28.59 -19.16
C ASN A 134 14.67 -28.50 -17.68
N MET A 135 13.71 -28.72 -16.78
CA MET A 135 13.92 -28.65 -15.33
C MET A 135 15.04 -29.56 -14.83
N PRO A 136 15.16 -30.83 -15.32
CA PRO A 136 16.30 -31.69 -14.95
C PRO A 136 17.66 -31.05 -15.24
N LEU A 137 17.81 -30.44 -16.43
CA LEU A 137 19.06 -29.75 -16.78
C LEU A 137 19.36 -28.57 -15.87
N ILE A 138 18.32 -27.77 -15.52
CA ILE A 138 18.46 -26.63 -14.62
C ILE A 138 18.96 -27.11 -13.24
N TYR A 139 18.34 -28.14 -12.66
CA TYR A 139 18.79 -28.70 -11.38
C TYR A 139 20.20 -29.28 -11.49
N GLN A 140 20.54 -29.93 -12.58
CA GLN A 140 21.89 -30.45 -12.80
C GLN A 140 22.96 -29.33 -12.83
N ILE A 141 22.67 -28.19 -13.47
CA ILE A 141 23.55 -27.04 -13.50
C ILE A 141 23.72 -26.43 -12.08
N LEU A 142 22.61 -26.29 -11.35
CA LEU A 142 22.65 -25.71 -9.99
C LEU A 142 23.46 -26.57 -9.00
N THR A 143 23.41 -27.90 -9.13
CA THR A 143 24.13 -28.82 -8.23
C THR A 143 25.56 -29.15 -8.69
N ALA A 144 25.96 -28.74 -9.89
CA ALA A 144 27.31 -28.99 -10.42
C ALA A 144 28.39 -28.02 -9.87
N HIS A 145 28.02 -27.05 -9.06
CA HIS A 145 28.91 -26.05 -8.49
C HIS A 145 29.17 -26.20 -6.98
N ASP A 146 28.73 -27.32 -6.39
CA ASP A 146 29.10 -27.77 -5.06
C ASP A 146 30.18 -28.89 -5.18
#